data_07e5322549058dc87b94ae0c0ace3497
#
_entry.id   07e5322549058dc87b94ae0c0ace3497
#
_cell.length_a   1.000
_cell.length_b   1.000
_cell.length_c   1.000
_cell.angle_alpha   90.00
_cell.angle_beta   90.00
_cell.angle_gamma   90.00
#
_symmetry.space_group_name_H-M   'P 1'
#
loop_
_entity.id
_entity.type
_entity.pdbx_description
1 polymer ?
#
loop_
_entity_poly.entity_id
_entity_poly.type
_entity_poly.pdbx_seq_one_letter_code
_entity_poly.pdbx_strand_id
1 'polypeptide(L)'
;RSEFLISLNNQFKNEDVLFIGTTGNAAREMYSFMPDTNNFYMAGNMGGALSLGLGAAKAGKKVIVCGGDAEFVMHMGGLSTAGRYADKVDLTYILFDNEQNKSTGGQNTYQNHLGYINIARNSGFEVVNDVVTSVHNFKSTIKDISGLKFICVKCGVDDETPRPPLNVVKTNEFR
;
A
#
# COMPACT_ATOMS: atom_id res chain seq x y z
N ARG A 1 4.42 8.45 -7.96
CA ARG A 1 4.19 7.74 -6.66
C ARG A 1 5.15 8.23 -5.59
N SER A 2 6.41 8.54 -5.91
CA SER A 2 7.44 9.01 -4.99
C SER A 2 6.98 10.14 -4.06
N GLU A 3 6.35 11.17 -4.58
CA GLU A 3 5.87 12.31 -3.78
C GLU A 3 4.85 11.90 -2.69
N PHE A 4 3.98 10.93 -2.99
CA PHE A 4 3.04 10.39 -2.02
C PHE A 4 3.75 9.61 -0.92
N LEU A 5 4.78 8.82 -1.27
CA LEU A 5 5.59 8.06 -0.31
C LEU A 5 6.40 8.99 0.59
N ILE A 6 7.01 10.03 0.03
CA ILE A 6 7.69 11.08 0.82
C ILE A 6 6.71 11.74 1.80
N SER A 7 5.46 11.95 1.38
CA SER A 7 4.43 12.50 2.26
C SER A 7 4.09 11.56 3.42
N LEU A 8 3.99 10.25 3.17
CA LEU A 8 3.82 9.23 4.21
C LEU A 8 5.00 9.22 5.19
N ASN A 9 6.23 9.21 4.67
CA ASN A 9 7.43 9.25 5.51
C ASN A 9 7.42 10.46 6.46
N ASN A 10 7.16 11.65 5.92
CA ASN A 10 7.16 12.87 6.72
C ASN A 10 6.06 12.89 7.79
N GLN A 11 4.91 12.29 7.52
CA GLN A 11 3.80 12.26 8.45
C GLN A 11 3.99 11.23 9.56
N PHE A 12 4.54 10.06 9.25
CA PHE A 12 4.54 8.91 10.15
C PHE A 12 5.92 8.52 10.71
N LYS A 13 7.00 9.26 10.40
CA LYS A 13 8.37 8.95 10.84
C LYS A 13 8.58 8.83 12.36
N ASN A 14 7.67 9.37 13.15
CA ASN A 14 7.73 9.33 14.63
C ASN A 14 6.55 8.55 15.22
N GLU A 15 5.81 7.80 14.41
CA GLU A 15 4.63 7.03 14.84
C GLU A 15 4.87 5.53 14.79
N ASP A 16 4.27 4.78 15.71
CA ASP A 16 4.30 3.30 15.69
C ASP A 16 3.28 2.77 14.68
N VAL A 17 3.60 2.97 13.40
CA VAL A 17 2.83 2.46 12.26
C VAL A 17 3.70 1.53 11.45
N LEU A 18 3.21 0.32 11.19
CA LEU A 18 3.86 -0.64 10.31
C LEU A 18 3.41 -0.41 8.86
N PHE A 19 4.37 -0.14 7.99
CA PHE A 19 4.14 -0.07 6.56
C PHE A 19 4.47 -1.39 5.88
N ILE A 20 3.58 -1.85 5.01
CA ILE A 20 3.80 -3.07 4.20
C ILE A 20 3.76 -2.68 2.73
N GLY A 21 4.91 -2.75 2.08
CA GLY A 21 5.04 -2.53 0.64
C GLY A 21 4.80 -3.81 -0.13
N THR A 22 3.93 -3.77 -1.14
CA THR A 22 3.79 -4.88 -2.07
C THR A 22 5.08 -5.12 -2.85
N THR A 23 5.24 -6.29 -3.42
CA THR A 23 6.42 -6.65 -4.22
C THR A 23 6.64 -5.71 -5.42
N GLY A 24 7.85 -5.66 -5.92
CA GLY A 24 8.21 -4.90 -7.13
C GLY A 24 8.58 -3.44 -6.86
N ASN A 25 8.16 -2.54 -7.75
CA ASN A 25 8.58 -1.14 -7.69
C ASN A 25 8.03 -0.39 -6.46
N ALA A 26 6.84 -0.74 -5.97
CA ALA A 26 6.29 -0.11 -4.76
C ALA A 26 7.21 -0.32 -3.55
N ALA A 27 7.66 -1.56 -3.31
CA ALA A 27 8.61 -1.84 -2.22
C ALA A 27 9.95 -1.14 -2.40
N ARG A 28 10.47 -1.08 -3.64
CA ARG A 28 11.74 -0.39 -3.94
C ARG A 28 11.65 1.11 -3.70
N GLU A 29 10.56 1.73 -4.10
CA GLU A 29 10.32 3.15 -3.90
C GLU A 29 10.10 3.47 -2.42
N MET A 30 9.37 2.63 -1.68
CA MET A 30 9.26 2.76 -0.22
C MET A 30 10.63 2.69 0.45
N TYR A 31 11.48 1.76 0.06
CA TYR A 31 12.86 1.67 0.59
C TYR A 31 13.64 2.98 0.38
N SER A 32 13.45 3.62 -0.76
CA SER A 32 14.18 4.84 -1.12
C SER A 32 13.59 6.11 -0.54
N PHE A 33 12.26 6.19 -0.45
CA PHE A 33 11.55 7.43 -0.12
C PHE A 33 10.91 7.43 1.27
N MET A 34 10.97 6.30 1.99
CA MET A 34 10.43 6.16 3.34
C MET A 34 11.46 5.56 4.32
N PRO A 35 12.66 6.15 4.45
CA PRO A 35 13.74 5.57 5.27
C PRO A 35 13.49 5.67 6.78
N ASP A 36 12.59 6.56 7.22
CA ASP A 36 12.39 6.91 8.63
C ASP A 36 11.17 6.21 9.24
N THR A 37 10.48 5.36 8.47
CA THR A 37 9.29 4.62 8.90
C THR A 37 9.60 3.14 9.14
N ASN A 38 8.72 2.47 9.87
CA ASN A 38 8.83 1.03 10.10
C ASN A 38 8.24 0.26 8.92
N ASN A 39 9.10 -0.27 8.06
CA ASN A 39 8.71 -0.84 6.77
C ASN A 39 8.98 -2.33 6.67
N PHE A 40 8.00 -3.08 6.18
CA PHE A 40 8.17 -4.44 5.69
C PHE A 40 7.99 -4.47 4.16
N TYR A 41 8.93 -5.10 3.47
CA TYR A 41 8.94 -5.20 2.01
C TYR A 41 8.63 -6.61 1.57
N MET A 42 7.53 -6.79 0.84
CA MET A 42 7.19 -8.10 0.28
C MET A 42 8.20 -8.53 -0.78
N ALA A 43 8.67 -9.76 -0.67
CA ALA A 43 9.50 -10.41 -1.69
C ALA A 43 8.73 -11.60 -2.26
N GLY A 44 8.27 -11.47 -3.51
CA GLY A 44 7.33 -12.44 -4.09
C GLY A 44 5.92 -12.30 -3.51
N ASN A 45 5.06 -13.29 -3.76
CA ASN A 45 3.67 -13.33 -3.30
C ASN A 45 2.87 -12.05 -3.62
N MET A 46 2.87 -11.65 -4.88
CA MET A 46 2.07 -10.53 -5.37
C MET A 46 0.59 -10.76 -5.04
N GLY A 47 -0.06 -9.78 -4.41
CA GLY A 47 -1.42 -9.89 -3.87
C GLY A 47 -1.48 -10.23 -2.38
N GLY A 48 -0.38 -10.65 -1.76
CA GLY A 48 -0.36 -11.09 -0.36
C GLY A 48 -0.23 -9.97 0.68
N ALA A 49 0.10 -8.74 0.28
CA ALA A 49 0.41 -7.65 1.21
C ALA A 49 -0.78 -7.31 2.12
N LEU A 50 -2.01 -7.26 1.59
CA LEU A 50 -3.21 -7.00 2.39
C LEU A 50 -3.43 -8.08 3.45
N SER A 51 -3.26 -9.35 3.10
CA SER A 51 -3.46 -10.47 4.04
C SER A 51 -2.42 -10.46 5.16
N LEU A 52 -1.16 -10.13 4.83
CA LEU A 52 -0.10 -9.93 5.83
C LEU A 52 -0.44 -8.76 6.76
N GLY A 53 -0.86 -7.63 6.18
CA GLY A 53 -1.27 -6.44 6.91
C GLY A 53 -2.44 -6.71 7.86
N LEU A 54 -3.44 -7.47 7.41
CA LEU A 54 -4.56 -7.88 8.24
C LEU A 54 -4.08 -8.73 9.44
N GLY A 55 -3.14 -9.64 9.22
CA GLY A 55 -2.55 -10.44 10.31
C GLY A 55 -1.86 -9.57 11.37
N ALA A 56 -1.04 -8.61 10.94
CA ALA A 56 -0.36 -7.66 11.83
C ALA A 56 -1.36 -6.74 12.57
N ALA A 57 -2.39 -6.24 11.86
CA ALA A 57 -3.42 -5.39 12.46
C ALA A 57 -4.25 -6.16 13.51
N LYS A 58 -4.56 -7.42 13.26
CA LYS A 58 -5.22 -8.29 14.26
C LYS A 58 -4.34 -8.56 15.49
N ALA A 59 -3.02 -8.48 15.34
CA ALA A 59 -2.08 -8.54 16.46
C ALA A 59 -1.91 -7.20 17.21
N GLY A 60 -2.74 -6.19 16.89
CA GLY A 60 -2.78 -4.90 17.57
C GLY A 60 -1.86 -3.83 16.98
N LYS A 61 -1.29 -4.03 15.80
CA LYS A 61 -0.51 -3.00 15.12
C LYS A 61 -1.41 -2.07 14.30
N LYS A 62 -1.05 -0.78 14.23
CA LYS A 62 -1.56 0.11 13.19
C LYS A 62 -0.79 -0.18 11.91
N VAL A 63 -1.49 -0.44 10.83
CA VAL A 63 -0.88 -0.91 9.57
C VAL A 63 -1.31 -0.06 8.38
N ILE A 64 -0.36 0.31 7.55
CA ILE A 64 -0.62 0.88 6.22
C ILE A 64 -0.03 -0.07 5.17
N VAL A 65 -0.88 -0.57 4.29
CA VAL A 65 -0.47 -1.39 3.14
C VAL A 65 -0.37 -0.49 1.91
N CYS A 66 0.79 -0.48 1.27
CA CYS A 66 1.03 0.21 0.00
C CYS A 66 1.00 -0.80 -1.14
N GLY A 67 -0.15 -0.90 -1.79
CA GLY A 67 -0.41 -1.82 -2.90
C GLY A 67 -0.39 -1.15 -4.27
N GLY A 68 -0.43 -1.95 -5.31
CA GLY A 68 -0.56 -1.52 -6.71
C GLY A 68 -1.83 -2.08 -7.36
N ASP A 69 -2.21 -1.50 -8.49
CA ASP A 69 -3.40 -1.90 -9.26
C ASP A 69 -3.36 -3.37 -9.71
N ALA A 70 -2.23 -3.84 -10.23
CA ALA A 70 -2.08 -5.25 -10.62
C ALA A 70 -2.15 -6.20 -9.42
N GLU A 71 -1.56 -5.82 -8.29
CA GLU A 71 -1.63 -6.59 -7.04
C GLU A 71 -3.06 -6.69 -6.50
N PHE A 72 -3.79 -5.58 -6.52
CA PHE A 72 -5.17 -5.53 -6.04
C PHE A 72 -6.03 -6.61 -6.70
N VAL A 73 -5.91 -6.76 -8.01
CA VAL A 73 -6.70 -7.75 -8.76
C VAL A 73 -6.28 -9.17 -8.45
N MET A 74 -5.00 -9.42 -8.24
CA MET A 74 -4.51 -10.77 -7.95
C MET A 74 -5.08 -11.37 -6.67
N HIS A 75 -5.50 -10.54 -5.71
CA HIS A 75 -6.06 -11.03 -4.45
C HIS A 75 -7.28 -10.21 -3.97
N MET A 76 -8.19 -9.90 -4.87
CA MET A 76 -9.44 -9.17 -4.50
C MET A 76 -10.24 -9.88 -3.41
N GLY A 77 -10.23 -11.21 -3.35
CA GLY A 77 -10.87 -11.97 -2.28
C GLY A 77 -10.35 -11.63 -0.88
N GLY A 78 -9.13 -11.15 -0.75
CA GLY A 78 -8.56 -10.67 0.50
C GLY A 78 -9.29 -9.47 1.10
N LEU A 79 -9.89 -8.62 0.26
CA LEU A 79 -10.70 -7.49 0.70
C LEU A 79 -11.91 -7.95 1.51
N SER A 80 -12.64 -8.97 1.03
CA SER A 80 -13.77 -9.55 1.76
C SER A 80 -13.35 -10.15 3.10
N THR A 81 -12.16 -10.77 3.16
CA THR A 81 -11.61 -11.28 4.42
C THR A 81 -11.29 -10.14 5.38
N ALA A 82 -10.68 -9.05 4.91
CA ALA A 82 -10.38 -7.88 5.74
C ALA A 82 -11.67 -7.23 6.28
N GLY A 83 -12.70 -7.10 5.44
CA GLY A 83 -14.00 -6.52 5.82
C GLY A 83 -14.68 -7.24 6.99
N ARG A 84 -14.47 -8.55 7.15
CA ARG A 84 -14.96 -9.32 8.31
C ARG A 84 -14.38 -8.86 9.65
N TYR A 85 -13.30 -8.10 9.63
CA TYR A 85 -12.60 -7.61 10.81
C TYR A 85 -12.60 -6.08 10.91
N ALA A 86 -13.45 -5.39 10.16
CA ALA A 86 -13.45 -3.92 10.07
C ALA A 86 -13.48 -3.23 11.44
N ASP A 87 -14.30 -3.74 12.37
CA ASP A 87 -14.45 -3.18 13.73
C ASP A 87 -13.32 -3.57 14.70
N LYS A 88 -12.31 -4.28 14.24
CA LYS A 88 -11.30 -4.91 15.11
C LYS A 88 -9.85 -4.64 14.68
N VAL A 89 -9.64 -3.79 13.68
CA VAL A 89 -8.32 -3.56 13.11
C VAL A 89 -8.14 -2.09 12.73
N ASP A 90 -6.93 -1.59 12.91
CA ASP A 90 -6.46 -0.34 12.32
C ASP A 90 -5.61 -0.67 11.09
N LEU A 91 -6.25 -0.74 9.94
CA LEU A 91 -5.64 -1.13 8.67
C LEU A 91 -6.06 -0.20 7.55
N THR A 92 -5.14 0.55 7.00
CA THR A 92 -5.36 1.36 5.80
C THR A 92 -4.71 0.69 4.59
N TYR A 93 -5.49 0.44 3.53
CA TYR A 93 -4.95 -0.01 2.26
C TYR A 93 -4.90 1.15 1.27
N ILE A 94 -3.69 1.55 0.87
CA ILE A 94 -3.46 2.58 -0.14
C ILE A 94 -3.16 1.89 -1.47
N LEU A 95 -4.06 2.05 -2.42
CA LEU A 95 -3.89 1.56 -3.78
C LEU A 95 -3.24 2.65 -4.64
N PHE A 96 -2.03 2.41 -5.12
CA PHE A 96 -1.37 3.25 -6.12
C PHE A 96 -1.66 2.74 -7.52
N ASP A 97 -2.60 3.38 -8.19
CA ASP A 97 -2.99 3.06 -9.57
C ASP A 97 -2.14 3.85 -10.56
N ASN A 98 -1.24 3.17 -11.23
CA ASN A 98 -0.42 3.74 -12.31
C ASN A 98 -0.68 3.09 -13.68
N GLU A 99 -1.69 2.23 -13.79
CA GLU A 99 -2.11 1.52 -15.00
C GLU A 99 -1.03 0.64 -15.64
N GLN A 100 0.07 0.38 -14.93
CA GLN A 100 1.18 -0.39 -15.49
C GLN A 100 1.78 -1.37 -14.49
N ASN A 101 2.17 -2.54 -14.97
CA ASN A 101 2.99 -3.49 -14.24
C ASN A 101 4.48 -3.30 -14.60
N LYS A 102 5.08 -2.21 -14.13
CA LYS A 102 6.44 -1.79 -14.50
C LYS A 102 7.52 -2.81 -14.08
N SER A 103 7.29 -3.56 -13.00
CA SER A 103 8.26 -4.55 -12.49
C SER A 103 8.50 -5.72 -13.44
N THR A 104 7.58 -5.98 -14.36
CA THR A 104 7.64 -7.09 -15.33
C THR A 104 7.75 -6.65 -16.79
N GLY A 105 7.98 -5.34 -17.04
CA GLY A 105 8.21 -4.81 -18.39
C GLY A 105 7.28 -3.66 -18.80
N GLY A 106 6.49 -3.10 -17.86
CA GLY A 106 5.66 -1.92 -18.13
C GLY A 106 4.37 -2.20 -18.90
N GLN A 107 3.89 -3.45 -18.84
CA GLN A 107 2.62 -3.81 -19.48
C GLN A 107 1.48 -3.00 -18.86
N ASN A 108 0.57 -2.51 -19.72
CA ASN A 108 -0.66 -1.90 -19.26
C ASN A 108 -1.54 -2.93 -18.54
N THR A 109 -2.13 -2.56 -17.42
CA THR A 109 -2.99 -3.45 -16.63
C THR A 109 -4.40 -3.57 -17.21
N TYR A 110 -4.83 -2.63 -18.07
CA TYR A 110 -6.15 -2.61 -18.71
C TYR A 110 -7.33 -2.71 -17.74
N GLN A 111 -7.19 -2.15 -16.54
CA GLN A 111 -8.16 -2.26 -15.45
C GLN A 111 -9.10 -1.07 -15.34
N ASN A 112 -9.21 -0.22 -16.36
CA ASN A 112 -10.05 1.00 -16.36
C ASN A 112 -11.53 0.72 -16.11
N HIS A 113 -11.99 -0.52 -16.34
CA HIS A 113 -13.36 -0.95 -16.07
C HIS A 113 -13.60 -1.31 -14.59
N LEU A 114 -12.55 -1.41 -13.77
CA LEU A 114 -12.67 -1.74 -12.37
C LEU A 114 -12.92 -0.50 -11.51
N GLY A 115 -14.04 -0.49 -10.82
CA GLY A 115 -14.33 0.50 -9.80
C GLY A 115 -13.68 0.14 -8.47
N TYR A 116 -12.37 0.34 -8.30
CA TYR A 116 -11.63 -0.03 -7.07
C TYR A 116 -12.30 0.44 -5.79
N ILE A 117 -12.76 1.70 -5.78
CA ILE A 117 -13.46 2.32 -4.66
C ILE A 117 -14.74 1.54 -4.31
N ASN A 118 -15.54 1.20 -5.32
CA ASN A 118 -16.79 0.47 -5.11
C ASN A 118 -16.53 -0.97 -4.64
N ILE A 119 -15.50 -1.62 -5.17
CA ILE A 119 -15.09 -2.95 -4.74
C ILE A 119 -14.66 -2.93 -3.27
N ALA A 120 -13.84 -1.97 -2.87
CA ALA A 120 -13.40 -1.83 -1.48
C ALA A 120 -14.57 -1.51 -0.55
N ARG A 121 -15.44 -0.57 -0.91
CA ARG A 121 -16.63 -0.20 -0.13
C ARG A 121 -17.56 -1.38 0.06
N ASN A 122 -17.87 -2.12 -0.99
CA ASN A 122 -18.72 -3.31 -0.94
C ASN A 122 -18.08 -4.47 -0.18
N SER A 123 -16.76 -4.42 0.01
CA SER A 123 -16.01 -5.38 0.82
C SER A 123 -15.89 -4.98 2.30
N GLY A 124 -16.49 -3.86 2.73
CA GLY A 124 -16.52 -3.43 4.12
C GLY A 124 -15.45 -2.41 4.52
N PHE A 125 -14.73 -1.83 3.56
CA PHE A 125 -13.80 -0.74 3.85
C PHE A 125 -14.52 0.61 3.92
N GLU A 126 -14.13 1.45 4.88
CA GLU A 126 -14.38 2.87 4.80
C GLU A 126 -13.52 3.45 3.68
N VAL A 127 -14.17 4.01 2.67
CA VAL A 127 -13.46 4.66 1.56
C VAL A 127 -13.29 6.13 1.89
N VAL A 128 -12.04 6.55 2.01
CA VAL A 128 -11.69 7.93 2.33
C VAL A 128 -11.53 8.71 1.03
N ASN A 129 -12.50 9.60 0.77
CA ASN A 129 -12.58 10.42 -0.45
C ASN A 129 -12.80 9.64 -1.77
N ASP A 130 -12.89 10.36 -2.86
CA ASP A 130 -12.78 9.82 -4.21
C ASP A 130 -11.30 9.54 -4.56
N VAL A 131 -11.02 9.26 -5.83
CA VAL A 131 -9.66 9.04 -6.31
C VAL A 131 -8.77 10.25 -6.02
N VAL A 132 -7.73 10.04 -5.26
CA VAL A 132 -6.75 11.08 -4.91
C VAL A 132 -5.76 11.26 -6.06
N THR A 133 -5.64 12.48 -6.57
CA THR A 133 -4.77 12.82 -7.70
C THR A 133 -3.66 13.81 -7.35
N SER A 134 -3.67 14.37 -6.13
CA SER A 134 -2.68 15.36 -5.70
C SER A 134 -2.14 15.04 -4.30
N VAL A 135 -0.88 15.41 -4.07
CA VAL A 135 -0.23 15.28 -2.76
C VAL A 135 -0.93 16.12 -1.69
N HIS A 136 -1.47 17.27 -2.07
CA HIS A 136 -2.20 18.14 -1.13
C HIS A 136 -3.43 17.43 -0.56
N ASN A 137 -4.27 16.86 -1.44
CA ASN A 137 -5.44 16.09 -1.02
C ASN A 137 -5.05 14.81 -0.27
N PHE A 138 -3.96 14.15 -0.69
CA PHE A 138 -3.45 12.98 -0.02
C PHE A 138 -3.10 13.24 1.44
N LYS A 139 -2.41 14.33 1.74
CA LYS A 139 -2.05 14.70 3.11
C LYS A 139 -3.26 14.87 4.03
N SER A 140 -4.35 15.40 3.52
CA SER A 140 -5.59 15.52 4.32
C SER A 140 -6.27 14.16 4.51
N THR A 141 -6.20 13.29 3.49
CA THR A 141 -6.81 11.96 3.48
C THR A 141 -6.16 11.01 4.49
N ILE A 142 -4.82 11.07 4.64
CA ILE A 142 -4.07 10.17 5.52
C ILE A 142 -3.95 10.65 6.98
N LYS A 143 -4.63 11.71 7.38
CA LYS A 143 -4.59 12.22 8.76
C LYS A 143 -5.19 11.24 9.78
N ASP A 144 -6.22 10.53 9.39
CA ASP A 144 -6.85 9.52 10.22
C ASP A 144 -6.76 8.15 9.54
N ILE A 145 -6.05 7.23 10.19
CA ILE A 145 -5.83 5.84 9.75
C ILE A 145 -6.48 4.83 10.71
N SER A 146 -7.39 5.27 11.57
CA SER A 146 -8.13 4.37 12.47
C SER A 146 -9.18 3.56 11.71
N GLY A 147 -9.40 2.31 12.12
CA GLY A 147 -10.35 1.41 11.48
C GLY A 147 -9.85 0.80 10.16
N LEU A 148 -10.75 0.20 9.40
CA LEU A 148 -10.45 -0.42 8.11
C LEU A 148 -10.72 0.58 6.97
N LYS A 149 -9.66 1.13 6.38
CA LYS A 149 -9.75 2.20 5.37
C LYS A 149 -9.15 1.83 4.04
N PHE A 150 -9.72 2.41 2.98
CA PHE A 150 -9.22 2.29 1.62
C PHE A 150 -9.02 3.68 0.98
N ILE A 151 -7.85 3.88 0.39
CA ILE A 151 -7.48 5.11 -0.31
C ILE A 151 -7.00 4.73 -1.71
N CYS A 152 -7.66 5.27 -2.74
CA CYS A 152 -7.25 5.10 -4.12
C CYS A 152 -6.45 6.33 -4.58
N VAL A 153 -5.22 6.12 -5.00
CA VAL A 153 -4.32 7.18 -5.48
C VAL A 153 -3.99 6.94 -6.95
N LYS A 154 -4.39 7.86 -7.81
CA LYS A 154 -3.94 7.86 -9.20
C LYS A 154 -2.56 8.51 -9.28
N CYS A 155 -1.59 7.80 -9.81
CA CYS A 155 -0.22 8.28 -9.90
C CYS A 155 0.43 7.95 -11.24
N GLY A 156 1.47 8.70 -11.60
CA GLY A 156 2.31 8.38 -12.74
C GLY A 156 3.30 7.26 -12.45
N VAL A 157 4.04 6.91 -13.48
CA VAL A 157 5.17 5.97 -13.43
C VAL A 157 6.44 6.79 -13.33
N ASP A 158 7.24 6.56 -12.28
CA ASP A 158 8.58 7.14 -12.19
C ASP A 158 9.53 6.45 -13.19
N ASP A 159 10.37 7.19 -13.87
CA ASP A 159 11.22 6.66 -14.94
C ASP A 159 12.28 5.70 -14.40
N GLU A 160 12.86 6.01 -13.24
CA GLU A 160 13.82 5.15 -12.57
C GLU A 160 13.36 4.80 -11.16
N THR A 161 13.33 3.50 -10.85
CA THR A 161 13.09 3.00 -9.51
C THR A 161 14.40 2.44 -8.96
N PRO A 162 14.98 3.06 -7.92
CA PRO A 162 16.18 2.57 -7.29
C PRO A 162 16.03 1.11 -6.83
N ARG A 163 17.09 0.33 -6.96
CA ARG A 163 17.10 -1.03 -6.39
C ARG A 163 17.83 -0.99 -5.05
N PRO A 164 17.20 -1.47 -3.98
CA PRO A 164 17.90 -1.62 -2.71
C PRO A 164 19.07 -2.61 -2.88
N PRO A 165 20.16 -2.41 -2.15
CA PRO A 165 21.28 -3.36 -2.18
C PRO A 165 20.79 -4.71 -1.62
N LEU A 166 21.23 -5.81 -2.25
CA LEU A 166 21.04 -7.15 -1.71
C LEU A 166 21.98 -7.30 -0.50
N ASN A 167 21.44 -7.19 0.69
CA ASN A 167 22.19 -7.39 1.94
C ASN A 167 21.56 -8.52 2.76
N VAL A 168 22.12 -9.70 2.64
CA VAL A 168 21.65 -10.92 3.31
C VAL A 168 21.74 -10.79 4.84
N VAL A 169 22.73 -10.07 5.36
CA VAL A 169 22.89 -9.85 6.81
C VAL A 169 21.76 -9.01 7.36
N LYS A 170 21.44 -7.88 6.72
CA LYS A 170 20.29 -7.03 7.12
C LYS A 170 18.95 -7.76 7.01
N THR A 171 18.80 -8.66 6.05
CA THR A 171 17.59 -9.47 5.91
C THR A 171 17.44 -10.45 7.09
N ASN A 172 18.53 -10.93 7.66
CA ASN A 172 18.51 -11.80 8.85
C ASN A 172 18.28 -11.04 10.16
N GLU A 173 18.68 -9.77 10.24
CA GLU A 173 18.42 -8.90 11.40
C GLU A 173 16.94 -8.48 11.49
N PHE A 174 16.19 -8.63 10.42
CA PHE A 174 14.75 -8.31 10.33
C PHE A 174 13.83 -9.44 10.87
N ARG A 175 14.38 -10.46 11.50
CA ARG A 175 13.60 -11.59 12.04
C ARG A 175 13.22 -11.39 13.50
#